data_252f3c941bc5119392ce6eedb96b28d7
#
_entry.id   252f3c941bc5119392ce6eedb96b28d7
#
_cell.length_a   1.000
_cell.length_b   1.000
_cell.length_c   1.000
_cell.angle_alpha   90.00
_cell.angle_beta   90.00
_cell.angle_gamma   90.00
#
_symmetry.space_group_name_H-M   'P 1'
#
loop_
_entity.id
_entity.type
_entity.pdbx_description
1 polymer ?
#
loop_
_entity_poly.entity_id
_entity_poly.type
_entity_poly.pdbx_seq_one_letter_code
_entity_poly.pdbx_strand_id
1 'polypeptide(L)'
;MKNKILILALLGVFSANYIHSDEVEEVVVQASILNVTQDKIGDPLHILSGTDISDFGTTDLGGTLDSLLGVTSSDYGTAVGQPIIRGLSGSRVKILTNGLVNRDVAGIGADHKNEVDLNDIQQIEVVRGPSSLLYANGATGGIINIVDNTIATSDIEKRLLKLGFETQSVNSGDGQSFSVADNLGGLNLYFSYSDSSFGNYDIPSGAVLHEEEEHHDDEDDHGDDDHDEHEEDKGYLDNSDSAQEATRFGVSKVADWGYVGLAVSSSESIFGVPYHGEGHEDHGDEHGDEEEGHDEHEGERIFSNTESDKVNIKGQVGKVDFFFQDSEYSHTEQHAEEEHGDEHGDEDGDDHGHGEEGPTTFSNDSSEFGFIVDLSNDLMTQKVSLNSSEETVKIFGDEAFMNPADREELTIGYFAKRDFDMFEVSFGVRYDQIDTSGSLTEHHEEDGHDEEDHDEDHEEHEEETTNYSFDSSNLSFALDLSRSLNENLSLNL
;
A
#
# COMPACT_ATOMS: atom_id res chain seq x y z
N MET A 1 -19.90 -19.50 4.89
CA MET A 1 -20.02 -21.00 4.88
C MET A 1 -20.23 -21.61 3.50
N LYS A 2 -20.48 -20.85 2.42
CA LYS A 2 -20.67 -21.41 1.07
C LYS A 2 -19.39 -21.57 0.27
N ASN A 3 -18.33 -20.84 0.59
CA ASN A 3 -17.05 -20.87 -0.16
C ASN A 3 -16.09 -21.99 0.28
N LYS A 4 -16.24 -22.52 1.50
CA LYS A 4 -15.36 -23.62 2.01
C LYS A 4 -15.57 -24.96 1.30
N ILE A 5 -16.65 -25.12 0.52
CA ILE A 5 -16.96 -26.37 -0.21
C ILE A 5 -16.26 -26.42 -1.58
N LEU A 6 -15.92 -25.27 -2.17
CA LEU A 6 -15.30 -25.22 -3.50
C LEU A 6 -13.83 -25.64 -3.46
N ILE A 7 -13.11 -25.34 -2.40
CA ILE A 7 -11.69 -25.69 -2.23
C ILE A 7 -11.51 -27.21 -2.08
N LEU A 8 -12.43 -27.88 -1.38
CA LEU A 8 -12.37 -29.33 -1.20
C LEU A 8 -12.66 -30.11 -2.50
N ALA A 9 -13.39 -29.52 -3.45
CA ALA A 9 -13.72 -30.15 -4.74
C ALA A 9 -12.54 -30.08 -5.73
N LEU A 10 -11.66 -29.08 -5.64
CA LEU A 10 -10.45 -28.98 -6.48
C LEU A 10 -9.36 -29.97 -6.05
N LEU A 11 -9.28 -30.31 -4.77
CA LEU A 11 -8.31 -31.29 -4.23
C LEU A 11 -8.57 -32.73 -4.71
N GLY A 12 -9.77 -33.04 -5.19
CA GLY A 12 -10.16 -34.39 -5.64
C GLY A 12 -9.67 -34.80 -7.03
N VAL A 13 -9.09 -33.89 -7.82
CA VAL A 13 -8.67 -34.13 -9.20
C VAL A 13 -7.16 -34.43 -9.32
N PHE A 14 -6.37 -34.21 -8.25
CA PHE A 14 -4.93 -34.44 -8.27
C PHE A 14 -4.58 -35.81 -7.70
N SER A 15 -4.42 -36.80 -8.57
CA SER A 15 -3.79 -38.08 -8.19
C SER A 15 -2.35 -37.85 -7.72
N ALA A 16 -2.09 -38.28 -6.50
CA ALA A 16 -0.83 -38.19 -5.79
C ALA A 16 0.35 -38.76 -6.64
N ASN A 17 1.23 -37.88 -7.08
CA ASN A 17 2.58 -38.25 -7.42
C ASN A 17 3.49 -37.74 -6.27
N TYR A 18 4.37 -38.62 -5.83
CA TYR A 18 5.26 -38.48 -4.69
C TYR A 18 5.92 -37.10 -4.58
N ILE A 19 5.76 -36.47 -3.42
CA ILE A 19 6.52 -35.29 -3.02
C ILE A 19 7.95 -35.76 -2.73
N HIS A 20 8.89 -35.36 -3.56
CA HIS A 20 10.31 -35.47 -3.28
C HIS A 20 10.77 -34.07 -2.84
N SER A 21 11.24 -33.95 -1.60
CA SER A 21 11.91 -32.74 -1.15
C SER A 21 13.32 -32.78 -1.73
N ASP A 22 13.54 -32.15 -2.86
CA ASP A 22 14.88 -31.85 -3.34
C ASP A 22 15.34 -30.51 -2.76
N GLU A 23 16.65 -30.43 -2.49
CA GLU A 23 17.37 -29.26 -2.02
C GLU A 23 16.90 -28.00 -2.74
N VAL A 24 16.69 -26.95 -1.97
CA VAL A 24 16.38 -25.60 -2.49
C VAL A 24 17.53 -25.22 -3.43
N GLU A 25 17.33 -25.33 -4.74
CA GLU A 25 18.23 -24.76 -5.73
C GLU A 25 18.32 -23.26 -5.46
N GLU A 26 19.55 -22.78 -5.33
CA GLU A 26 19.90 -21.36 -5.28
C GLU A 26 19.04 -20.60 -6.28
N VAL A 27 18.13 -19.75 -5.79
CA VAL A 27 17.21 -18.99 -6.63
C VAL A 27 18.05 -18.03 -7.45
N VAL A 28 18.30 -18.39 -8.69
CA VAL A 28 18.94 -17.48 -9.64
C VAL A 28 17.96 -16.31 -9.84
N VAL A 29 18.36 -15.14 -9.36
CA VAL A 29 17.64 -13.88 -9.49
C VAL A 29 17.44 -13.57 -10.97
N GLN A 30 16.36 -14.08 -11.60
CA GLN A 30 16.04 -13.86 -13.01
C GLN A 30 15.15 -12.63 -13.23
N ALA A 31 14.65 -12.02 -12.18
CA ALA A 31 13.67 -10.94 -12.27
C ALA A 31 14.19 -9.57 -11.79
N SER A 32 15.47 -9.48 -11.42
CA SER A 32 16.05 -8.17 -11.11
C SER A 32 15.91 -7.21 -12.29
N ILE A 33 15.47 -6.02 -12.00
CA ILE A 33 15.40 -4.87 -12.93
C ILE A 33 16.67 -4.76 -13.79
N LEU A 34 17.82 -5.17 -13.25
CA LEU A 34 19.12 -5.11 -13.93
C LEU A 34 19.66 -6.47 -14.41
N ASN A 35 18.98 -7.58 -14.18
CA ASN A 35 19.48 -8.96 -14.42
C ASN A 35 20.88 -9.17 -13.76
N VAL A 36 21.08 -8.67 -12.55
CA VAL A 36 22.37 -8.72 -11.85
C VAL A 36 22.24 -9.67 -10.65
N THR A 37 23.19 -10.56 -10.50
CA THR A 37 23.29 -11.42 -9.32
C THR A 37 23.81 -10.62 -8.12
N GLN A 38 23.34 -10.96 -6.91
CA GLN A 38 23.67 -10.29 -5.64
C GLN A 38 25.17 -10.01 -5.44
N ASP A 39 26.04 -10.88 -5.93
CA ASP A 39 27.49 -10.78 -5.79
C ASP A 39 28.17 -9.74 -6.69
N LYS A 40 27.45 -9.12 -7.63
CA LYS A 40 28.00 -8.16 -8.60
C LYS A 40 27.48 -6.74 -8.46
N ILE A 41 26.69 -6.48 -7.43
CA ILE A 41 26.00 -5.20 -7.26
C ILE A 41 26.91 -4.28 -6.43
N GLY A 42 27.57 -3.35 -7.09
CA GLY A 42 28.25 -2.22 -6.44
C GLY A 42 27.31 -1.10 -5.98
N ASP A 43 26.05 -1.14 -6.37
CA ASP A 43 25.03 -0.17 -5.98
C ASP A 43 24.36 -0.58 -4.64
N PRO A 44 23.85 0.38 -3.86
CA PRO A 44 23.14 0.09 -2.62
C PRO A 44 21.76 -0.56 -2.91
N LEU A 45 21.75 -1.79 -3.36
CA LEU A 45 20.59 -2.64 -3.56
C LEU A 45 20.48 -3.58 -2.37
N HIS A 46 19.30 -3.59 -1.73
CA HIS A 46 18.91 -4.64 -0.80
C HIS A 46 17.99 -5.61 -1.53
N ILE A 47 18.21 -6.90 -1.33
CA ILE A 47 17.34 -7.97 -1.84
C ILE A 47 16.94 -8.84 -0.64
N LEU A 48 15.63 -8.95 -0.39
CA LEU A 48 15.07 -9.97 0.47
C LEU A 48 14.53 -11.10 -0.39
N SER A 49 14.93 -12.33 -0.10
CA SER A 49 14.36 -13.50 -0.76
C SER A 49 12.97 -13.83 -0.23
N GLY A 50 12.17 -14.58 -1.00
CA GLY A 50 10.85 -15.03 -0.55
C GLY A 50 10.88 -15.87 0.74
N THR A 51 12.00 -16.55 1.03
CA THR A 51 12.21 -17.25 2.31
C THR A 51 12.41 -16.29 3.46
N ASP A 52 13.23 -15.24 3.27
CA ASP A 52 13.44 -14.22 4.31
C ASP A 52 12.11 -13.52 4.64
N ILE A 53 11.31 -13.22 3.62
CA ILE A 53 10.00 -12.56 3.78
C ILE A 53 9.04 -13.44 4.57
N SER A 54 8.97 -14.73 4.25
CA SER A 54 8.11 -15.68 4.98
C SER A 54 8.51 -15.85 6.44
N ASP A 55 9.79 -15.62 6.79
CA ASP A 55 10.29 -15.69 8.16
C ASP A 55 9.94 -14.43 8.99
N PHE A 56 9.69 -13.28 8.35
CA PHE A 56 9.27 -12.03 9.03
C PHE A 56 7.76 -11.93 9.24
N GLY A 57 6.97 -12.75 8.55
CA GLY A 57 5.51 -12.58 8.45
C GLY A 57 5.12 -11.67 7.30
N THR A 58 3.83 -11.67 6.95
CA THR A 58 3.32 -11.05 5.72
C THR A 58 2.31 -9.93 5.97
N THR A 59 2.33 -9.30 7.15
CA THR A 59 1.31 -8.33 7.56
C THR A 59 1.39 -7.01 6.78
N ASP A 60 2.59 -6.40 6.71
CA ASP A 60 2.78 -5.13 6.01
C ASP A 60 4.15 -5.03 5.34
N LEU A 61 4.26 -4.09 4.38
CA LEU A 61 5.49 -3.92 3.60
C LEU A 61 6.60 -3.23 4.40
N GLY A 62 6.27 -2.23 5.20
CA GLY A 62 7.25 -1.46 5.97
C GLY A 62 7.93 -2.32 7.03
N GLY A 63 7.14 -3.06 7.83
CA GLY A 63 7.65 -3.99 8.84
C GLY A 63 8.52 -5.10 8.25
N THR A 64 8.14 -5.64 7.08
CA THR A 64 8.95 -6.62 6.35
C THR A 64 10.34 -6.07 5.98
N LEU A 65 10.45 -4.77 5.70
CA LEU A 65 11.68 -4.11 5.24
C LEU A 65 12.49 -3.44 6.36
N ASP A 66 11.95 -3.31 7.56
CA ASP A 66 12.55 -2.55 8.67
C ASP A 66 13.91 -3.12 9.14
N SER A 67 14.17 -4.39 8.89
CA SER A 67 15.46 -5.03 9.17
C SER A 67 16.60 -4.54 8.24
N LEU A 68 16.28 -3.86 7.14
CA LEU A 68 17.26 -3.42 6.15
C LEU A 68 17.93 -2.10 6.55
N LEU A 69 19.24 -2.00 6.33
CA LEU A 69 19.99 -0.81 6.68
C LEU A 69 19.50 0.44 5.94
N GLY A 70 19.02 1.43 6.70
CA GLY A 70 18.51 2.70 6.20
C GLY A 70 17.09 2.62 5.64
N VAL A 71 16.36 1.60 6.03
CA VAL A 71 14.91 1.47 5.85
C VAL A 71 14.29 1.40 7.24
N THR A 72 13.15 2.02 7.44
CA THR A 72 12.30 1.94 8.65
C THR A 72 10.85 1.91 8.22
N SER A 73 9.95 1.55 9.11
CA SER A 73 8.51 1.60 8.89
C SER A 73 7.88 2.81 9.55
N SER A 74 6.81 3.33 8.96
CA SER A 74 5.85 4.20 9.62
C SER A 74 4.67 3.31 10.02
N ASP A 75 4.58 2.97 11.30
CA ASP A 75 3.56 2.05 11.78
C ASP A 75 2.29 2.79 12.20
N TYR A 76 1.17 2.37 11.63
CA TYR A 76 -0.18 2.82 11.97
C TYR A 76 -1.08 1.59 12.23
N GLY A 77 -0.74 0.82 13.26
CA GLY A 77 -1.33 -0.51 13.51
C GLY A 77 -0.70 -1.62 12.69
N THR A 78 -1.26 -2.83 12.76
CA THR A 78 -0.66 -4.06 12.20
C THR A 78 -0.73 -4.15 10.68
N ALA A 79 -1.66 -3.45 10.05
CA ALA A 79 -1.89 -3.51 8.60
C ALA A 79 -1.21 -2.39 7.81
N VAL A 80 -0.89 -1.28 8.48
CA VAL A 80 -0.39 -0.06 7.84
C VAL A 80 1.05 0.20 8.27
N GLY A 81 1.99 -0.32 7.51
CA GLY A 81 3.42 -0.03 7.63
C GLY A 81 3.94 0.53 6.32
N GLN A 82 4.13 1.85 6.24
CA GLN A 82 4.69 2.48 5.05
C GLN A 82 6.22 2.50 5.14
N PRO A 83 6.95 2.04 4.11
CA PRO A 83 8.40 2.03 4.14
C PRO A 83 8.98 3.45 4.04
N ILE A 84 9.93 3.75 4.93
CA ILE A 84 10.70 4.99 4.96
C ILE A 84 12.14 4.67 4.57
N ILE A 85 12.61 5.22 3.47
CA ILE A 85 13.98 5.03 2.99
C ILE A 85 14.79 6.30 3.23
N ARG A 86 15.79 6.25 4.12
CA ARG A 86 16.65 7.41 4.48
C ARG A 86 15.85 8.65 4.89
N GLY A 87 14.74 8.46 5.61
CA GLY A 87 13.85 9.54 6.06
C GLY A 87 12.88 10.07 4.98
N LEU A 88 12.75 9.40 3.84
CA LEU A 88 11.80 9.73 2.78
C LEU A 88 10.71 8.65 2.71
N SER A 89 9.44 9.06 2.65
CA SER A 89 8.26 8.19 2.62
C SER A 89 7.21 8.68 1.61
N GLY A 90 6.10 7.99 1.52
CA GLY A 90 4.94 8.32 0.71
C GLY A 90 5.31 8.44 -0.77
N SER A 91 4.90 9.52 -1.42
CA SER A 91 5.11 9.73 -2.86
C SER A 91 6.59 9.75 -3.30
N ARG A 92 7.56 9.86 -2.36
CA ARG A 92 9.00 9.87 -2.63
C ARG A 92 9.64 8.48 -2.66
N VAL A 93 8.95 7.46 -2.14
CA VAL A 93 9.32 6.04 -2.24
C VAL A 93 8.30 5.37 -3.15
N LYS A 94 8.74 4.85 -4.28
CA LYS A 94 7.83 4.22 -5.25
C LYS A 94 7.81 2.72 -5.06
N ILE A 95 6.61 2.18 -4.90
CA ILE A 95 6.36 0.75 -4.78
C ILE A 95 5.94 0.21 -6.13
N LEU A 96 6.62 -0.83 -6.59
CA LEU A 96 6.38 -1.48 -7.86
C LEU A 96 6.12 -2.96 -7.65
N THR A 97 5.29 -3.55 -8.50
CA THR A 97 5.15 -4.99 -8.63
C THR A 97 5.62 -5.40 -10.03
N ASN A 98 6.67 -6.23 -10.10
CA ASN A 98 7.27 -6.66 -11.38
C ASN A 98 7.70 -5.49 -12.29
N GLY A 99 8.12 -4.37 -11.71
CA GLY A 99 8.56 -3.18 -12.43
C GLY A 99 7.44 -2.21 -12.83
N LEU A 100 6.19 -2.48 -12.47
CA LEU A 100 5.01 -1.64 -12.70
C LEU A 100 4.62 -0.91 -11.42
N VAL A 101 4.31 0.38 -11.50
CA VAL A 101 3.99 1.20 -10.32
C VAL A 101 2.66 0.76 -9.72
N ASN A 102 2.65 0.51 -8.40
CA ASN A 102 1.39 0.36 -7.67
C ASN A 102 0.75 1.73 -7.52
N ARG A 103 -0.49 1.83 -7.96
CA ARG A 103 -1.26 3.07 -7.93
C ARG A 103 -2.38 2.94 -6.90
N ASP A 104 -1.97 3.02 -5.64
CA ASP A 104 -2.84 3.12 -4.47
C ASP A 104 -2.88 4.58 -3.97
N VAL A 105 -3.58 4.82 -2.86
CA VAL A 105 -3.68 6.12 -2.21
C VAL A 105 -2.77 6.26 -0.98
N ALA A 106 -1.90 5.30 -0.73
CA ALA A 106 -0.98 5.30 0.43
C ALA A 106 -0.07 6.54 0.51
N GLY A 107 0.15 7.22 -0.61
CA GLY A 107 0.92 8.46 -0.64
C GLY A 107 0.15 9.69 -0.14
N ILE A 108 -1.16 9.62 0.13
CA ILE A 108 -2.02 10.72 0.57
C ILE A 108 -1.98 10.84 2.10
N GLY A 109 -2.09 9.72 2.84
CA GLY A 109 -2.11 9.68 4.30
C GLY A 109 -1.10 8.68 4.89
N ALA A 110 -0.71 8.87 6.15
CA ALA A 110 0.21 7.96 6.84
C ALA A 110 -0.50 6.67 7.30
N ASP A 111 -1.79 6.72 7.47
CA ASP A 111 -2.74 5.70 7.86
C ASP A 111 -3.25 4.86 6.68
N HIS A 112 -2.95 5.27 5.45
CA HIS A 112 -3.31 4.52 4.26
C HIS A 112 -2.32 3.38 3.98
N LYS A 113 -2.86 2.18 3.74
CA LYS A 113 -2.08 0.97 3.45
C LYS A 113 -1.49 0.98 2.04
N ASN A 114 -0.26 0.50 1.91
CA ASN A 114 0.26 0.10 0.60
C ASN A 114 -0.41 -1.20 0.15
N GLU A 115 -1.10 -1.17 -1.00
CA GLU A 115 -1.85 -2.33 -1.49
C GLU A 115 -0.92 -3.33 -2.19
N VAL A 116 -0.38 -4.25 -1.38
CA VAL A 116 0.49 -5.34 -1.83
C VAL A 116 0.12 -6.65 -1.14
N ASP A 117 0.17 -7.75 -1.88
CA ASP A 117 0.10 -9.10 -1.33
C ASP A 117 1.52 -9.67 -1.27
N LEU A 118 2.03 -9.91 -0.06
CA LEU A 118 3.37 -10.43 0.19
C LEU A 118 3.45 -11.97 0.15
N ASN A 119 2.31 -12.65 -0.05
CA ASN A 119 2.28 -14.10 -0.16
C ASN A 119 2.84 -14.56 -1.51
N ASP A 120 3.61 -15.65 -1.49
CA ASP A 120 4.21 -16.30 -2.67
C ASP A 120 4.95 -15.34 -3.60
N ILE A 121 5.70 -14.38 -3.05
CA ILE A 121 6.63 -13.54 -3.80
C ILE A 121 8.01 -14.20 -3.88
N GLN A 122 8.77 -13.87 -4.92
CA GLN A 122 10.14 -14.36 -5.09
C GLN A 122 11.13 -13.56 -4.26
N GLN A 123 11.01 -12.24 -4.34
CA GLN A 123 11.91 -11.32 -3.66
C GLN A 123 11.34 -9.91 -3.61
N ILE A 124 11.86 -9.11 -2.69
CA ILE A 124 11.71 -7.65 -2.68
C ILE A 124 13.07 -7.02 -2.94
N GLU A 125 13.11 -6.07 -3.86
CA GLU A 125 14.30 -5.32 -4.25
C GLU A 125 14.17 -3.86 -3.81
N VAL A 126 15.11 -3.35 -3.03
CA VAL A 126 15.19 -1.91 -2.70
C VAL A 126 16.24 -1.27 -3.57
N VAL A 127 15.82 -0.59 -4.64
CA VAL A 127 16.69 0.00 -5.67
C VAL A 127 16.85 1.48 -5.42
N ARG A 128 18.09 1.95 -5.48
CA ARG A 128 18.48 3.35 -5.31
C ARG A 128 19.47 3.77 -6.38
N GLY A 129 19.62 5.07 -6.57
CA GLY A 129 20.62 5.63 -7.48
C GLY A 129 20.19 5.64 -8.95
N PRO A 130 21.13 5.67 -9.89
CA PRO A 130 20.87 5.97 -11.29
C PRO A 130 19.87 5.04 -12.00
N SER A 131 19.81 3.78 -11.62
CA SER A 131 18.91 2.80 -12.24
C SER A 131 17.43 3.03 -11.89
N SER A 132 17.13 3.64 -10.73
CA SER A 132 15.75 3.95 -10.34
C SER A 132 15.06 4.89 -11.33
N LEU A 133 15.81 5.73 -12.02
CA LEU A 133 15.29 6.68 -13.01
C LEU A 133 14.70 6.03 -14.27
N LEU A 134 14.92 4.72 -14.49
CA LEU A 134 14.30 3.99 -15.61
C LEU A 134 12.81 3.67 -15.37
N TYR A 135 12.36 3.61 -14.10
CA TYR A 135 11.10 2.97 -13.75
C TYR A 135 10.02 3.93 -13.27
N ALA A 136 10.35 4.86 -12.40
CA ALA A 136 9.34 5.71 -11.78
C ALA A 136 9.80 7.16 -11.63
N ASN A 137 8.83 8.08 -11.79
CA ASN A 137 8.98 9.48 -11.47
C ASN A 137 8.90 9.70 -9.95
N GLY A 138 9.62 10.68 -9.44
CA GLY A 138 9.56 11.10 -8.04
C GLY A 138 10.22 10.13 -7.04
N ALA A 139 10.88 9.06 -7.50
CA ALA A 139 11.54 8.06 -6.66
C ALA A 139 12.83 8.58 -6.00
N THR A 140 12.79 9.75 -5.34
CA THR A 140 13.97 10.37 -4.70
C THR A 140 14.49 9.59 -3.49
N GLY A 141 13.61 8.89 -2.77
CA GLY A 141 13.93 7.96 -1.69
C GLY A 141 14.44 6.62 -2.21
N GLY A 142 13.97 6.21 -3.38
CA GLY A 142 14.25 4.92 -3.99
C GLY A 142 13.00 4.23 -4.50
N ILE A 143 13.18 3.01 -4.95
CA ILE A 143 12.14 2.12 -5.45
C ILE A 143 12.15 0.84 -4.63
N ILE A 144 10.98 0.36 -4.26
CA ILE A 144 10.77 -0.98 -3.73
C ILE A 144 10.05 -1.78 -4.81
N ASN A 145 10.71 -2.79 -5.37
CA ASN A 145 10.13 -3.63 -6.40
C ASN A 145 9.84 -5.02 -5.86
N ILE A 146 8.57 -5.39 -5.83
CA ILE A 146 8.09 -6.70 -5.44
C ILE A 146 8.09 -7.57 -6.68
N VAL A 147 8.76 -8.71 -6.61
CA VAL A 147 8.89 -9.63 -7.73
C VAL A 147 8.14 -10.91 -7.41
N ASP A 148 7.17 -11.25 -8.23
CA ASP A 148 6.42 -12.50 -8.14
C ASP A 148 6.61 -13.37 -9.41
N ASN A 149 5.96 -14.53 -9.43
CA ASN A 149 6.00 -15.49 -10.52
C ASN A 149 4.72 -15.53 -11.36
N THR A 150 3.85 -14.55 -11.23
CA THR A 150 2.54 -14.56 -11.88
C THR A 150 2.69 -14.65 -13.42
N ILE A 151 3.69 -13.96 -13.99
CA ILE A 151 4.08 -14.11 -15.41
C ILE A 151 5.44 -14.77 -15.45
N ALA A 152 5.48 -16.06 -15.77
CA ALA A 152 6.72 -16.79 -15.92
C ALA A 152 7.49 -16.31 -17.17
N THR A 153 8.78 -15.98 -16.98
CA THR A 153 9.69 -15.50 -18.04
C THR A 153 10.53 -16.61 -18.66
N SER A 154 10.48 -17.80 -18.07
CA SER A 154 11.07 -19.06 -18.58
C SER A 154 10.04 -20.18 -18.50
N ASP A 155 10.23 -21.26 -19.28
CA ASP A 155 9.33 -22.40 -19.20
C ASP A 155 9.44 -23.10 -17.84
N ILE A 156 8.28 -23.36 -17.22
CA ILE A 156 8.19 -24.10 -15.97
C ILE A 156 8.48 -25.58 -16.27
N GLU A 157 9.63 -26.08 -15.83
CA GLU A 157 10.06 -27.46 -16.11
C GLU A 157 9.32 -28.48 -15.24
N LYS A 158 8.97 -28.12 -14.01
CA LYS A 158 8.27 -28.98 -13.05
C LYS A 158 7.09 -28.22 -12.44
N ARG A 159 5.99 -28.93 -12.22
CA ARG A 159 4.87 -28.37 -11.47
C ARG A 159 5.33 -27.96 -10.09
N LEU A 160 5.06 -26.72 -9.72
CA LEU A 160 5.27 -26.16 -8.40
C LEU A 160 3.93 -26.11 -7.69
N LEU A 161 3.93 -26.52 -6.41
CA LEU A 161 2.77 -26.42 -5.53
C LEU A 161 3.29 -25.92 -4.18
N LYS A 162 2.75 -24.80 -3.72
CA LYS A 162 3.07 -24.28 -2.39
C LYS A 162 1.79 -24.20 -1.56
N LEU A 163 1.92 -24.46 -0.28
CA LEU A 163 0.89 -24.32 0.74
C LEU A 163 1.53 -23.57 1.89
N GLY A 164 0.96 -22.47 2.30
CA GLY A 164 1.38 -21.67 3.45
C GLY A 164 0.30 -21.68 4.53
N PHE A 165 0.76 -21.74 5.78
CA PHE A 165 -0.08 -21.55 6.96
C PHE A 165 0.72 -20.68 7.92
N GLU A 166 0.09 -19.63 8.38
CA GLU A 166 0.66 -18.68 9.32
C GLU A 166 -0.22 -18.60 10.56
N THR A 167 0.39 -18.40 11.72
CA THR A 167 -0.32 -18.07 12.95
C THR A 167 0.54 -17.12 13.78
N GLN A 168 -0.08 -16.09 14.32
CA GLN A 168 0.57 -15.10 15.16
C GLN A 168 -0.12 -15.03 16.52
N SER A 169 0.67 -15.08 17.61
CA SER A 169 0.12 -15.04 18.97
C SER A 169 -0.14 -13.61 19.44
N VAL A 170 0.56 -12.62 18.91
CA VAL A 170 0.48 -11.22 19.34
C VAL A 170 -0.85 -10.55 18.97
N ASN A 171 -1.54 -11.07 17.97
CA ASN A 171 -2.83 -10.54 17.48
C ASN A 171 -3.85 -11.68 17.22
N SER A 172 -3.59 -12.86 17.75
CA SER A 172 -4.43 -14.06 17.55
C SER A 172 -4.71 -14.35 16.07
N GLY A 173 -3.77 -13.97 15.19
CA GLY A 173 -3.95 -14.02 13.75
C GLY A 173 -3.70 -15.40 13.15
N ASP A 174 -4.35 -15.66 12.02
CA ASP A 174 -4.12 -16.81 11.18
C ASP A 174 -4.15 -16.45 9.68
N GLY A 175 -3.36 -17.18 8.90
CA GLY A 175 -3.30 -17.01 7.45
C GLY A 175 -3.14 -18.34 6.74
N GLN A 176 -3.65 -18.41 5.53
CA GLN A 176 -3.50 -19.54 4.63
C GLN A 176 -3.21 -19.08 3.21
N SER A 177 -2.30 -19.75 2.54
CA SER A 177 -2.00 -19.48 1.15
C SER A 177 -1.84 -20.76 0.35
N PHE A 178 -2.15 -20.65 -0.93
CA PHE A 178 -2.02 -21.73 -1.90
C PHE A 178 -1.53 -21.17 -3.22
N SER A 179 -0.51 -21.77 -3.81
CA SER A 179 -0.15 -21.46 -5.19
C SER A 179 0.19 -22.70 -6.02
N VAL A 180 -0.05 -22.61 -7.30
CA VAL A 180 0.32 -23.62 -8.27
C VAL A 180 0.85 -22.98 -9.55
N ALA A 181 1.97 -23.52 -10.04
CA ALA A 181 2.52 -23.17 -11.34
C ALA A 181 2.84 -24.43 -12.13
N ASP A 182 2.49 -24.45 -13.43
CA ASP A 182 2.70 -25.60 -14.32
C ASP A 182 2.86 -25.14 -15.77
N ASN A 183 3.49 -25.98 -16.59
CA ASN A 183 3.53 -25.78 -18.03
C ASN A 183 2.63 -26.80 -18.73
N LEU A 184 1.57 -26.34 -19.37
CA LEU A 184 0.62 -27.16 -20.08
C LEU A 184 0.73 -26.92 -21.60
N GLY A 185 1.40 -27.83 -22.31
CA GLY A 185 1.53 -27.75 -23.74
C GLY A 185 2.34 -26.55 -24.26
N GLY A 186 3.30 -26.08 -23.48
CA GLY A 186 4.15 -24.95 -23.78
C GLY A 186 3.52 -23.59 -23.44
N LEU A 187 2.49 -23.57 -22.59
CA LEU A 187 1.97 -22.40 -21.91
C LEU A 187 2.25 -22.55 -20.41
N ASN A 188 2.92 -21.59 -19.82
CA ASN A 188 3.04 -21.51 -18.38
C ASN A 188 1.75 -20.96 -17.80
N LEU A 189 1.27 -21.59 -16.74
CA LEU A 189 0.08 -21.18 -15.98
C LEU A 189 0.47 -21.00 -14.53
N TYR A 190 -0.03 -19.95 -13.91
CA TYR A 190 0.12 -19.65 -12.50
C TYR A 190 -1.22 -19.31 -11.88
N PHE A 191 -1.44 -19.76 -10.67
CA PHE A 191 -2.59 -19.37 -9.84
C PHE A 191 -2.15 -19.31 -8.39
N SER A 192 -2.55 -18.27 -7.67
CA SER A 192 -2.42 -18.18 -6.21
C SER A 192 -3.68 -17.63 -5.56
N TYR A 193 -3.87 -18.02 -4.32
CA TYR A 193 -4.89 -17.52 -3.41
C TYR A 193 -4.29 -17.41 -2.02
N SER A 194 -4.55 -16.31 -1.33
CA SER A 194 -4.20 -16.07 0.06
C SER A 194 -5.39 -15.50 0.82
N ASP A 195 -5.48 -15.82 2.09
CA ASP A 195 -6.51 -15.35 3.01
C ASP A 195 -5.89 -15.27 4.41
N SER A 196 -5.98 -14.12 5.07
CA SER A 196 -5.43 -13.88 6.39
C SER A 196 -6.35 -13.01 7.22
N SER A 197 -6.35 -13.22 8.54
CA SER A 197 -7.13 -12.45 9.49
C SER A 197 -6.36 -12.32 10.80
N PHE A 198 -6.25 -11.11 11.29
CA PHE A 198 -5.50 -10.73 12.48
C PHE A 198 -6.40 -9.90 13.38
N GLY A 199 -6.46 -10.23 14.66
CA GLY A 199 -7.15 -9.42 15.68
C GLY A 199 -6.30 -8.24 16.15
N ASN A 200 -6.81 -7.55 17.16
CA ASN A 200 -6.09 -6.45 17.78
C ASN A 200 -4.73 -6.89 18.34
N TYR A 201 -3.76 -6.00 18.25
CA TYR A 201 -2.36 -6.25 18.61
C TYR A 201 -2.17 -6.14 20.12
N ASP A 202 -1.69 -7.22 20.78
CA ASP A 202 -1.37 -7.22 22.20
C ASP A 202 -0.21 -6.27 22.51
N ILE A 203 -0.40 -5.34 23.45
CA ILE A 203 0.60 -4.38 23.88
C ILE A 203 0.85 -4.51 25.40
N PRO A 204 2.04 -4.14 25.90
CA PRO A 204 2.28 -4.07 27.32
C PRO A 204 1.38 -3.05 27.99
N SER A 205 0.95 -3.34 29.22
CA SER A 205 0.21 -2.44 30.08
C SER A 205 0.92 -1.08 30.22
N GLY A 206 0.19 0.03 30.04
CA GLY A 206 0.74 1.38 30.06
C GLY A 206 1.53 1.79 28.81
N ALA A 207 1.37 1.07 27.70
CA ALA A 207 1.99 1.43 26.42
C ALA A 207 1.22 2.55 25.68
N VAL A 208 -0.08 2.71 25.94
CA VAL A 208 -0.88 3.84 25.46
C VAL A 208 -0.74 4.98 26.46
N LEU A 209 -0.35 6.15 25.98
CA LEU A 209 -0.29 7.36 26.80
C LEU A 209 -1.67 8.00 26.73
N HIS A 210 -2.37 8.03 27.87
CA HIS A 210 -3.56 8.87 28.03
C HIS A 210 -3.07 10.28 28.34
N GLU A 211 -3.62 11.31 27.71
CA GLU A 211 -3.40 12.68 28.14
C GLU A 211 -4.11 12.85 29.51
N GLU A 212 -3.32 13.09 30.55
CA GLU A 212 -3.88 13.49 31.86
C GLU A 212 -4.57 14.84 31.66
N GLU A 213 -5.89 14.88 31.69
CA GLU A 213 -6.63 16.13 31.75
C GLU A 213 -6.13 16.93 32.96
N GLU A 214 -5.56 18.12 32.72
CA GLU A 214 -5.20 19.03 33.77
C GLU A 214 -6.49 19.49 34.48
N HIS A 215 -6.90 18.75 35.47
CA HIS A 215 -7.93 19.22 36.39
C HIS A 215 -7.49 20.56 37.00
N HIS A 216 -8.08 21.66 36.55
CA HIS A 216 -7.96 22.93 37.20
C HIS A 216 -8.52 22.78 38.63
N ASP A 217 -7.60 22.77 39.60
CA ASP A 217 -7.91 22.85 41.04
C ASP A 217 -8.68 24.14 41.32
N ASP A 218 -9.97 24.16 41.12
CA ASP A 218 -10.85 25.10 41.75
C ASP A 218 -11.17 24.57 43.14
N GLU A 219 -10.55 25.22 44.17
CA GLU A 219 -10.75 24.96 45.60
C GLU A 219 -12.22 25.18 45.99
N ASP A 220 -13.09 24.20 45.77
CA ASP A 220 -14.38 24.14 46.48
C ASP A 220 -14.62 22.73 47.03
N ASP A 221 -14.47 22.67 48.35
CA ASP A 221 -14.63 21.61 49.32
C ASP A 221 -16.00 20.90 49.18
N HIS A 222 -16.11 19.80 48.46
CA HIS A 222 -17.23 18.85 48.57
C HIS A 222 -16.75 17.39 48.48
N GLY A 223 -16.79 16.77 49.63
CA GLY A 223 -17.13 15.40 50.02
C GLY A 223 -16.57 14.23 49.16
N ASP A 224 -15.69 13.46 49.84
CA ASP A 224 -15.28 12.08 49.55
C ASP A 224 -16.36 11.24 48.81
N ASP A 225 -16.23 11.09 47.50
CA ASP A 225 -16.67 9.91 46.78
C ASP A 225 -15.55 9.58 45.75
N ASP A 226 -14.81 8.52 46.07
CA ASP A 226 -13.74 7.96 45.25
C ASP A 226 -14.33 7.42 43.91
N HIS A 227 -14.42 8.25 42.89
CA HIS A 227 -14.57 7.82 41.50
C HIS A 227 -13.22 7.84 40.78
N ASP A 228 -12.30 6.99 41.26
CA ASP A 228 -11.17 6.56 40.44
C ASP A 228 -11.71 5.55 39.37
N GLU A 229 -12.47 6.00 38.40
CA GLU A 229 -12.68 5.25 37.18
C GLU A 229 -11.45 5.41 36.29
N HIS A 230 -10.38 4.71 36.68
CA HIS A 230 -9.25 4.49 35.79
C HIS A 230 -9.76 3.69 34.61
N GLU A 231 -9.69 4.25 33.39
CA GLU A 231 -9.82 3.47 32.17
C GLU A 231 -8.96 2.21 32.30
N GLU A 232 -9.59 1.05 32.27
CA GLU A 232 -8.89 -0.22 32.39
C GLU A 232 -7.93 -0.32 31.21
N ASP A 233 -6.63 -0.39 31.47
CA ASP A 233 -5.58 -0.65 30.50
C ASP A 233 -5.89 -1.97 29.76
N LYS A 234 -6.48 -1.88 28.59
CA LYS A 234 -7.04 -3.01 27.81
C LYS A 234 -5.98 -4.05 27.44
N GLY A 235 -4.68 -3.71 27.46
CA GLY A 235 -3.58 -4.61 27.14
C GLY A 235 -3.49 -4.98 25.64
N TYR A 236 -4.23 -4.31 24.78
CA TYR A 236 -4.14 -4.39 23.34
C TYR A 236 -4.39 -3.01 22.72
N LEU A 237 -3.95 -2.83 21.48
CA LEU A 237 -4.18 -1.62 20.70
C LEU A 237 -5.52 -1.73 19.99
N ASP A 238 -6.47 -0.88 20.35
CA ASP A 238 -7.77 -0.82 19.69
C ASP A 238 -7.64 -0.49 18.21
N ASN A 239 -8.59 -0.94 17.40
CA ASN A 239 -8.62 -0.71 15.95
C ASN A 239 -7.33 -1.13 15.21
N SER A 240 -6.63 -2.14 15.68
CA SER A 240 -5.42 -2.65 15.02
C SER A 240 -5.63 -4.00 14.33
N ASP A 241 -6.86 -4.47 14.25
CA ASP A 241 -7.25 -5.69 13.55
C ASP A 241 -7.20 -5.52 12.03
N SER A 242 -7.02 -6.62 11.31
CA SER A 242 -7.00 -6.60 9.85
C SER A 242 -7.33 -7.96 9.23
N ALA A 243 -7.82 -7.92 7.99
CA ALA A 243 -7.97 -9.11 7.16
C ALA A 243 -7.65 -8.78 5.70
N GLN A 244 -7.13 -9.76 4.96
CA GLN A 244 -6.82 -9.60 3.55
C GLN A 244 -7.09 -10.90 2.78
N GLU A 245 -7.74 -10.78 1.62
CA GLU A 245 -7.89 -11.85 0.63
C GLU A 245 -7.25 -11.40 -0.69
N ALA A 246 -6.46 -12.26 -1.33
CA ALA A 246 -5.89 -11.95 -2.62
C ALA A 246 -5.89 -13.16 -3.55
N THR A 247 -6.15 -12.90 -4.84
CA THR A 247 -6.14 -13.91 -5.91
C THR A 247 -5.29 -13.41 -7.07
N ARG A 248 -4.41 -14.25 -7.60
CA ARG A 248 -3.61 -13.95 -8.79
C ARG A 248 -3.69 -15.09 -9.78
N PHE A 249 -3.86 -14.75 -11.04
CA PHE A 249 -3.81 -15.70 -12.18
C PHE A 249 -2.89 -15.16 -13.25
N GLY A 250 -2.03 -16.03 -13.79
CA GLY A 250 -1.10 -15.69 -14.85
C GLY A 250 -1.02 -16.75 -15.93
N VAL A 251 -0.79 -16.30 -17.15
CA VAL A 251 -0.47 -17.16 -18.27
C VAL A 251 0.68 -16.54 -19.09
N SER A 252 1.67 -17.35 -19.48
CA SER A 252 2.74 -16.86 -20.34
C SER A 252 3.16 -17.89 -21.38
N LYS A 253 3.72 -17.37 -22.48
CA LYS A 253 4.36 -18.15 -23.54
C LYS A 253 5.81 -17.72 -23.67
N VAL A 254 6.71 -18.67 -23.55
CA VAL A 254 8.14 -18.50 -23.79
C VAL A 254 8.53 -19.15 -25.13
N ALA A 255 9.43 -18.50 -25.84
CA ALA A 255 9.94 -18.98 -27.13
C ALA A 255 11.33 -18.36 -27.40
N ASP A 256 11.99 -18.77 -28.51
CA ASP A 256 13.32 -18.27 -28.90
C ASP A 256 13.40 -16.75 -29.10
N TRP A 257 12.25 -16.10 -29.35
CA TRP A 257 12.19 -14.63 -29.52
C TRP A 257 12.05 -13.87 -28.20
N GLY A 258 11.75 -14.55 -27.08
CA GLY A 258 11.50 -13.99 -25.75
C GLY A 258 10.25 -14.58 -25.12
N TYR A 259 9.48 -13.76 -24.42
CA TYR A 259 8.24 -14.18 -23.77
C TYR A 259 7.14 -13.13 -23.88
N VAL A 260 5.90 -13.53 -23.68
CA VAL A 260 4.75 -12.67 -23.45
C VAL A 260 3.82 -13.34 -22.43
N GLY A 261 3.27 -12.55 -21.53
CA GLY A 261 2.34 -13.04 -20.53
C GLY A 261 1.26 -12.01 -20.19
N LEU A 262 0.19 -12.53 -19.62
CA LEU A 262 -0.95 -11.82 -19.07
C LEU A 262 -1.11 -12.25 -17.62
N ALA A 263 -1.36 -11.30 -16.73
CA ALA A 263 -1.75 -11.54 -15.35
C ALA A 263 -3.01 -10.77 -15.01
N VAL A 264 -3.82 -11.35 -14.13
CA VAL A 264 -4.96 -10.70 -13.50
C VAL A 264 -4.82 -10.93 -12.00
N SER A 265 -4.98 -9.89 -11.22
CA SER A 265 -4.96 -9.96 -9.76
C SER A 265 -6.11 -9.16 -9.17
N SER A 266 -6.66 -9.66 -8.07
CA SER A 266 -7.68 -9.02 -7.25
C SER A 266 -7.28 -9.16 -5.81
N SER A 267 -7.39 -8.09 -5.03
CA SER A 267 -7.19 -8.09 -3.59
C SER A 267 -8.24 -7.25 -2.90
N GLU A 268 -8.68 -7.74 -1.76
CA GLU A 268 -9.60 -7.06 -0.84
C GLU A 268 -8.98 -7.07 0.54
N SER A 269 -9.02 -5.95 1.26
CA SER A 269 -8.61 -5.92 2.66
C SER A 269 -9.51 -5.01 3.49
N ILE A 270 -9.60 -5.35 4.77
CA ILE A 270 -10.23 -4.53 5.81
C ILE A 270 -9.23 -4.37 6.94
N PHE A 271 -9.10 -3.18 7.48
CA PHE A 271 -8.23 -2.92 8.63
C PHE A 271 -8.76 -1.78 9.48
N GLY A 272 -8.57 -1.87 10.79
CA GLY A 272 -8.87 -0.80 11.71
C GLY A 272 -7.83 0.32 11.64
N VAL A 273 -8.23 1.54 11.99
CA VAL A 273 -7.38 2.73 12.07
C VAL A 273 -7.21 3.09 13.54
N PRO A 274 -6.09 2.71 14.21
CA PRO A 274 -5.84 3.07 15.59
C PRO A 274 -5.66 4.58 15.74
N TYR A 275 -5.94 5.10 16.96
CA TYR A 275 -5.77 6.51 17.33
C TYR A 275 -6.73 7.53 16.66
N HIS A 276 -7.73 7.09 15.92
CA HIS A 276 -8.84 7.93 15.52
C HIS A 276 -9.99 7.75 16.51
N GLY A 277 -10.62 8.83 16.99
CA GLY A 277 -11.82 8.79 17.81
C GLY A 277 -11.73 9.50 19.17
N GLU A 278 -10.57 10.02 19.58
CA GLU A 278 -10.44 10.82 20.82
C GLU A 278 -10.19 12.29 20.49
N GLY A 279 -11.20 13.01 20.07
CA GLY A 279 -11.06 14.42 19.73
C GLY A 279 -12.37 15.18 19.69
N HIS A 280 -13.34 14.85 20.55
CA HIS A 280 -14.40 15.78 20.85
C HIS A 280 -13.84 16.84 21.80
N GLU A 281 -13.41 17.99 21.25
CA GLU A 281 -13.26 19.20 22.05
C GLU A 281 -14.64 19.53 22.64
N ASP A 282 -14.84 19.16 23.91
CA ASP A 282 -16.02 19.50 24.69
C ASP A 282 -16.08 21.03 24.82
N HIS A 283 -16.81 21.69 23.94
CA HIS A 283 -17.19 23.07 24.11
C HIS A 283 -18.21 23.12 25.23
N GLY A 284 -17.69 23.30 26.48
CA GLY A 284 -18.45 23.45 27.67
C GLY A 284 -19.43 24.62 27.56
N ASP A 285 -20.70 24.34 27.33
CA ASP A 285 -21.80 25.25 27.63
C ASP A 285 -22.37 24.91 29.01
N GLU A 286 -22.19 25.88 29.94
CA GLU A 286 -22.79 25.90 31.28
C GLU A 286 -24.31 25.77 31.19
N HIS A 287 -24.88 24.60 31.46
CA HIS A 287 -26.24 24.52 32.05
C HIS A 287 -26.49 23.18 32.78
N GLY A 288 -26.52 23.32 34.12
CA GLY A 288 -27.51 22.85 35.10
C GLY A 288 -27.93 21.37 35.09
N ASP A 289 -27.41 20.65 36.11
CA ASP A 289 -28.10 19.62 36.92
C ASP A 289 -29.24 18.81 36.27
N GLU A 290 -28.94 17.59 35.78
CA GLU A 290 -29.78 16.41 36.04
C GLU A 290 -28.89 15.15 35.83
N GLU A 291 -28.80 14.35 36.92
CA GLU A 291 -28.12 13.04 36.95
C GLU A 291 -28.87 12.05 36.05
N GLU A 292 -28.40 11.82 34.86
CA GLU A 292 -28.70 10.59 34.09
C GLU A 292 -27.38 10.03 33.57
N GLY A 293 -27.23 8.69 33.70
CA GLY A 293 -26.02 7.96 33.54
C GLY A 293 -25.32 8.26 32.20
N HIS A 294 -24.07 8.63 32.27
CA HIS A 294 -23.18 8.66 31.14
C HIS A 294 -22.95 7.21 30.71
N ASP A 295 -23.60 6.80 29.63
CA ASP A 295 -23.21 5.61 28.91
C ASP A 295 -21.80 5.89 28.36
N GLU A 296 -20.85 5.01 28.73
CA GLU A 296 -19.48 5.05 28.27
C GLU A 296 -19.49 5.01 26.74
N HIS A 297 -19.19 6.12 26.07
CA HIS A 297 -18.89 6.12 24.66
C HIS A 297 -17.56 5.39 24.47
N GLU A 298 -17.59 4.06 24.34
CA GLU A 298 -16.45 3.32 23.77
C GLU A 298 -16.14 3.97 22.43
N GLY A 299 -14.93 4.50 22.25
CA GLY A 299 -14.53 5.24 21.05
C GLY A 299 -14.95 4.48 19.79
N GLU A 300 -15.66 5.16 18.89
CA GLU A 300 -16.21 4.56 17.67
C GLU A 300 -15.10 3.88 16.87
N ARG A 301 -15.38 2.65 16.42
CA ARG A 301 -14.45 1.92 15.59
C ARG A 301 -14.37 2.52 14.20
N ILE A 302 -13.21 3.07 13.83
CA ILE A 302 -12.90 3.50 12.47
C ILE A 302 -12.17 2.37 11.74
N PHE A 303 -12.60 2.07 10.55
CA PHE A 303 -11.96 1.05 9.74
C PHE A 303 -12.01 1.40 8.25
N SER A 304 -11.05 0.85 7.52
CA SER A 304 -10.91 1.05 6.08
C SER A 304 -11.10 -0.26 5.34
N ASN A 305 -11.83 -0.19 4.23
CA ASN A 305 -11.95 -1.27 3.24
C ASN A 305 -11.18 -0.88 1.99
N THR A 306 -10.34 -1.78 1.45
CA THR A 306 -9.68 -1.59 0.18
C THR A 306 -10.02 -2.69 -0.82
N GLU A 307 -10.17 -2.29 -2.08
CA GLU A 307 -10.31 -3.20 -3.22
C GLU A 307 -9.31 -2.80 -4.31
N SER A 308 -8.65 -3.76 -4.93
CA SER A 308 -7.70 -3.51 -6.02
C SER A 308 -7.76 -4.61 -7.07
N ASP A 309 -8.10 -4.21 -8.30
CA ASP A 309 -8.12 -5.07 -9.47
C ASP A 309 -7.08 -4.61 -10.48
N LYS A 310 -6.26 -5.55 -10.99
CA LYS A 310 -5.19 -5.22 -11.93
C LYS A 310 -5.15 -6.22 -13.08
N VAL A 311 -4.94 -5.70 -14.29
CA VAL A 311 -4.64 -6.47 -15.50
C VAL A 311 -3.28 -6.06 -16.01
N ASN A 312 -2.36 -7.00 -16.11
CA ASN A 312 -0.99 -6.76 -16.54
C ASN A 312 -0.66 -7.58 -17.80
N ILE A 313 -0.09 -6.94 -18.81
CA ILE A 313 0.55 -7.59 -19.94
C ILE A 313 2.02 -7.25 -19.89
N LYS A 314 2.89 -8.26 -19.93
CA LYS A 314 4.34 -8.05 -19.90
C LYS A 314 5.01 -9.00 -20.88
N GLY A 315 6.08 -8.54 -21.51
CA GLY A 315 6.84 -9.39 -22.39
C GLY A 315 8.19 -8.81 -22.78
N GLN A 316 8.99 -9.66 -23.40
CA GLN A 316 10.29 -9.31 -23.97
C GLN A 316 10.40 -9.89 -25.38
N VAL A 317 10.81 -9.07 -26.33
CA VAL A 317 11.13 -9.51 -27.68
C VAL A 317 12.54 -9.05 -28.03
N GLY A 318 13.47 -9.96 -28.05
CA GLY A 318 14.88 -9.68 -28.26
C GLY A 318 15.43 -8.76 -27.16
N LYS A 319 15.76 -7.52 -27.50
CA LYS A 319 16.30 -6.49 -26.57
C LYS A 319 15.24 -5.49 -26.08
N VAL A 320 13.97 -5.73 -26.34
CA VAL A 320 12.89 -4.82 -25.99
C VAL A 320 11.98 -5.51 -24.98
N ASP A 321 11.93 -4.97 -23.77
CA ASP A 321 10.90 -5.27 -22.77
C ASP A 321 9.72 -4.32 -23.00
N PHE A 322 8.50 -4.82 -22.88
CA PHE A 322 7.29 -4.03 -22.97
C PHE A 322 6.31 -4.43 -21.87
N PHE A 323 5.47 -3.48 -21.47
CA PHE A 323 4.44 -3.70 -20.48
C PHE A 323 3.21 -2.82 -20.71
N PHE A 324 2.09 -3.30 -20.23
CA PHE A 324 0.84 -2.57 -20.07
C PHE A 324 0.22 -2.98 -18.74
N GLN A 325 -0.31 -2.02 -18.00
CA GLN A 325 -1.08 -2.22 -16.77
C GLN A 325 -2.36 -1.40 -16.86
N ASP A 326 -3.45 -1.99 -16.43
CA ASP A 326 -4.71 -1.34 -16.11
C ASP A 326 -5.05 -1.68 -14.67
N SER A 327 -5.41 -0.69 -13.86
CA SER A 327 -5.59 -0.84 -12.42
C SER A 327 -6.76 0.01 -11.95
N GLU A 328 -7.67 -0.62 -11.21
CA GLU A 328 -8.74 0.03 -10.47
C GLU A 328 -8.47 -0.21 -8.98
N TYR A 329 -8.52 0.87 -8.18
CA TYR A 329 -8.30 0.83 -6.75
C TYR A 329 -9.33 1.69 -6.04
N SER A 330 -9.85 1.19 -4.91
CA SER A 330 -10.67 1.95 -3.98
C SER A 330 -10.27 1.71 -2.53
N HIS A 331 -10.44 2.73 -1.70
CA HIS A 331 -10.17 2.74 -0.28
C HIS A 331 -11.30 3.53 0.38
N THR A 332 -12.09 2.89 1.23
CA THR A 332 -13.23 3.51 1.92
C THR A 332 -13.01 3.48 3.42
N GLU A 333 -12.99 4.65 4.02
CA GLU A 333 -12.94 4.88 5.46
C GLU A 333 -14.37 5.08 5.98
N GLN A 334 -14.68 4.47 7.11
CA GLN A 334 -16.01 4.54 7.70
C GLN A 334 -15.98 4.23 9.20
N HIS A 335 -16.93 4.83 9.91
CA HIS A 335 -17.22 4.53 11.30
C HIS A 335 -18.08 3.26 11.38
N ALA A 336 -17.92 2.47 12.43
CA ALA A 336 -18.82 1.36 12.69
C ALA A 336 -20.17 1.92 13.16
N GLU A 337 -21.26 1.57 12.46
CA GLU A 337 -22.60 1.92 12.91
C GLU A 337 -22.88 1.25 14.26
N GLU A 338 -23.17 2.02 15.30
CA GLU A 338 -23.73 1.49 16.54
C GLU A 338 -25.17 1.04 16.27
N GLU A 339 -25.49 -0.25 16.49
CA GLU A 339 -26.86 -0.74 16.52
C GLU A 339 -27.59 -0.14 17.74
N HIS A 340 -28.03 1.12 17.66
CA HIS A 340 -28.97 1.66 18.62
C HIS A 340 -30.28 0.86 18.49
N GLY A 341 -30.52 -0.01 19.46
CA GLY A 341 -31.76 -0.78 19.55
C GLY A 341 -32.95 0.16 19.63
N ASP A 342 -33.75 0.21 18.57
CA ASP A 342 -35.02 0.89 18.49
C ASP A 342 -36.00 0.37 19.57
N GLU A 343 -35.96 0.86 20.79
CA GLU A 343 -37.02 0.70 21.81
C GLU A 343 -37.16 1.97 22.66
N HIS A 344 -37.44 3.13 22.08
CA HIS A 344 -38.19 4.19 22.76
C HIS A 344 -39.03 4.99 21.76
N GLY A 345 -40.31 4.62 21.66
CA GLY A 345 -41.34 5.54 21.17
C GLY A 345 -41.56 6.59 22.25
N ASP A 346 -41.64 7.80 21.85
CA ASP A 346 -42.70 8.79 22.07
C ASP A 346 -42.17 10.23 22.04
N GLU A 347 -42.67 10.94 21.02
CA GLU A 347 -43.17 12.32 21.00
C GLU A 347 -42.31 13.47 21.59
N ASP A 348 -41.97 14.37 20.68
CA ASP A 348 -41.60 15.79 20.90
C ASP A 348 -40.19 16.06 21.47
N GLY A 349 -39.16 16.03 20.63
CA GLY A 349 -37.84 16.58 20.94
C GLY A 349 -37.18 17.06 19.66
N ASP A 350 -36.73 18.28 19.62
CA ASP A 350 -35.94 18.86 18.54
C ASP A 350 -34.70 17.96 18.32
N ASP A 351 -34.68 17.33 17.16
CA ASP A 351 -33.61 16.47 16.65
C ASP A 351 -32.36 17.35 16.42
N HIS A 352 -31.52 17.47 17.44
CA HIS A 352 -30.13 17.91 17.28
C HIS A 352 -29.32 16.67 16.86
N GLY A 353 -29.55 16.21 15.64
CA GLY A 353 -28.74 15.17 15.04
C GLY A 353 -27.30 15.62 15.01
N HIS A 354 -26.45 15.06 15.87
CA HIS A 354 -25.03 14.99 15.62
C HIS A 354 -24.88 14.18 14.36
N GLY A 355 -24.55 14.84 13.24
CA GLY A 355 -24.43 14.17 11.96
C GLY A 355 -23.28 13.16 12.06
N GLU A 356 -23.64 11.85 12.06
CA GLU A 356 -22.65 10.81 11.85
C GLU A 356 -21.94 11.11 10.53
N GLU A 357 -20.63 11.28 10.56
CA GLU A 357 -19.83 11.48 9.36
C GLU A 357 -19.95 10.24 8.47
N GLY A 358 -20.45 10.43 7.26
CA GLY A 358 -20.63 9.34 6.31
C GLY A 358 -19.29 8.81 5.78
N PRO A 359 -19.29 7.64 5.11
CA PRO A 359 -18.07 7.04 4.61
C PRO A 359 -17.38 7.91 3.57
N THR A 360 -16.04 8.00 3.64
CA THR A 360 -15.21 8.67 2.63
C THR A 360 -14.47 7.65 1.78
N THR A 361 -14.63 7.72 0.46
CA THR A 361 -14.01 6.81 -0.50
C THR A 361 -13.00 7.53 -1.37
N PHE A 362 -11.76 7.05 -1.35
CA PHE A 362 -10.68 7.40 -2.25
C PHE A 362 -10.60 6.36 -3.37
N SER A 363 -10.54 6.78 -4.62
CA SER A 363 -10.34 5.86 -5.74
C SER A 363 -9.24 6.33 -6.68
N ASN A 364 -8.59 5.38 -7.34
CA ASN A 364 -7.54 5.61 -8.32
C ASN A 364 -7.73 4.64 -9.49
N ASP A 365 -8.19 5.18 -10.62
CA ASP A 365 -8.30 4.45 -11.89
C ASP A 365 -7.11 4.83 -12.76
N SER A 366 -6.33 3.85 -13.23
CA SER A 366 -5.12 4.16 -13.97
C SER A 366 -4.81 3.16 -15.08
N SER A 367 -4.18 3.66 -16.14
CA SER A 367 -3.56 2.82 -17.15
C SER A 367 -2.12 3.27 -17.42
N GLU A 368 -1.23 2.32 -17.69
CA GLU A 368 0.19 2.56 -17.95
C GLU A 368 0.70 1.63 -19.02
N PHE A 369 1.49 2.16 -19.96
CA PHE A 369 2.23 1.33 -20.91
C PHE A 369 3.66 1.84 -21.09
N GLY A 370 4.59 0.93 -21.39
CA GLY A 370 5.96 1.35 -21.61
C GLY A 370 6.84 0.31 -22.26
N PHE A 371 8.05 0.76 -22.58
CA PHE A 371 9.10 -0.02 -23.20
C PHE A 371 10.44 0.26 -22.54
N ILE A 372 11.26 -0.78 -22.40
CA ILE A 372 12.66 -0.65 -22.03
C ILE A 372 13.49 -1.33 -23.11
N VAL A 373 14.41 -0.59 -23.72
CA VAL A 373 15.29 -1.10 -24.79
C VAL A 373 16.69 -1.29 -24.24
N ASP A 374 17.20 -2.52 -24.31
CA ASP A 374 18.57 -2.84 -23.94
C ASP A 374 19.53 -2.54 -25.10
N LEU A 375 20.34 -1.50 -24.93
CA LEU A 375 21.37 -1.08 -25.87
C LEU A 375 22.79 -1.51 -25.44
N SER A 376 22.88 -2.38 -24.43
CA SER A 376 24.13 -2.85 -23.85
C SER A 376 25.03 -3.53 -24.88
N ASN A 377 26.35 -3.39 -24.67
CA ASN A 377 27.41 -4.02 -25.41
C ASN A 377 28.50 -4.53 -24.45
N ASP A 378 29.58 -5.12 -24.99
CA ASP A 378 30.66 -5.71 -24.19
C ASP A 378 31.41 -4.71 -23.30
N LEU A 379 31.23 -3.39 -23.50
CA LEU A 379 31.96 -2.35 -22.76
C LEU A 379 31.13 -1.65 -21.71
N MET A 380 29.79 -1.64 -21.87
CA MET A 380 28.91 -0.90 -20.97
C MET A 380 27.47 -1.42 -21.06
N THR A 381 26.77 -1.38 -19.94
CA THR A 381 25.33 -1.58 -19.87
C THR A 381 24.64 -0.26 -20.22
N GLN A 382 23.62 -0.32 -21.09
CA GLN A 382 22.84 0.86 -21.49
C GLN A 382 21.38 0.47 -21.66
N LYS A 383 20.49 1.26 -21.09
CA LYS A 383 19.05 1.06 -21.24
C LYS A 383 18.34 2.39 -21.50
N VAL A 384 17.33 2.37 -22.33
CA VAL A 384 16.41 3.49 -22.58
C VAL A 384 15.01 3.04 -22.21
N SER A 385 14.30 3.83 -21.44
CA SER A 385 12.88 3.62 -21.13
C SER A 385 12.02 4.71 -21.77
N LEU A 386 10.82 4.31 -22.20
CA LEU A 386 9.71 5.19 -22.57
C LEU A 386 8.48 4.67 -21.83
N ASN A 387 7.79 5.57 -21.13
CA ASN A 387 6.59 5.24 -20.36
C ASN A 387 5.54 6.33 -20.55
N SER A 388 4.27 5.93 -20.62
CA SER A 388 3.11 6.82 -20.59
C SER A 388 2.08 6.24 -19.63
N SER A 389 1.53 7.10 -18.77
CA SER A 389 0.46 6.74 -17.85
C SER A 389 -0.62 7.81 -17.81
N GLU A 390 -1.84 7.34 -17.58
CA GLU A 390 -3.03 8.13 -17.31
C GLU A 390 -3.59 7.68 -15.96
N GLU A 391 -4.02 8.61 -15.13
CA GLU A 391 -4.49 8.36 -13.77
C GLU A 391 -5.61 9.33 -13.44
N THR A 392 -6.73 8.82 -12.88
CA THR A 392 -7.83 9.63 -12.36
C THR A 392 -8.01 9.30 -10.89
N VAL A 393 -7.77 10.30 -10.03
CA VAL A 393 -7.99 10.20 -8.59
C VAL A 393 -9.30 10.90 -8.23
N LYS A 394 -10.12 10.25 -7.38
CA LYS A 394 -11.43 10.76 -6.96
C LYS A 394 -11.57 10.55 -5.46
N ILE A 395 -12.21 11.50 -4.78
CA ILE A 395 -12.59 11.41 -3.38
C ILE A 395 -14.09 11.69 -3.30
N PHE A 396 -14.83 10.82 -2.63
CA PHE A 396 -16.27 10.92 -2.43
C PHE A 396 -16.59 10.73 -0.96
N GLY A 397 -17.61 11.40 -0.45
CA GLY A 397 -18.06 11.30 0.92
C GLY A 397 -17.94 12.64 1.62
N ASP A 398 -18.22 12.66 2.92
CA ASP A 398 -18.36 13.88 3.70
C ASP A 398 -17.02 14.61 3.89
N GLU A 399 -15.90 13.86 3.92
CA GLU A 399 -14.55 14.44 4.00
C GLU A 399 -13.89 14.69 2.63
N ALA A 400 -14.67 14.71 1.55
CA ALA A 400 -14.13 14.93 0.23
C ALA A 400 -13.62 16.37 0.05
N PHE A 401 -12.31 16.55 0.04
CA PHE A 401 -11.65 17.86 -0.09
C PHE A 401 -11.28 18.24 -1.51
N MET A 402 -11.52 17.39 -2.51
CA MET A 402 -11.23 17.67 -3.91
C MET A 402 -12.19 16.94 -4.84
N ASN A 403 -12.50 17.58 -5.98
CA ASN A 403 -13.18 16.92 -7.09
C ASN A 403 -12.22 16.00 -7.86
N PRO A 404 -12.72 15.11 -8.75
CA PRO A 404 -11.87 14.26 -9.57
C PRO A 404 -10.73 15.02 -10.25
N ALA A 405 -9.53 14.47 -10.19
CA ALA A 405 -8.32 15.02 -10.77
C ALA A 405 -7.69 14.00 -11.73
N ASP A 406 -7.44 14.46 -12.97
CA ASP A 406 -6.78 13.68 -14.00
C ASP A 406 -5.31 14.03 -14.08
N ARG A 407 -4.47 13.03 -14.29
CA ARG A 407 -3.03 13.18 -14.48
C ARG A 407 -2.57 12.32 -15.65
N GLU A 408 -1.90 12.99 -16.59
CA GLU A 408 -1.20 12.33 -17.69
C GLU A 408 0.31 12.49 -17.51
N GLU A 409 1.07 11.44 -17.73
CA GLU A 409 2.53 11.48 -17.64
C GLU A 409 3.18 10.81 -18.85
N LEU A 410 4.15 11.50 -19.46
CA LEU A 410 5.03 10.95 -20.49
C LEU A 410 6.49 11.05 -20.02
N THR A 411 7.19 9.94 -20.05
CA THR A 411 8.54 9.83 -19.53
C THR A 411 9.51 9.23 -20.53
N ILE A 412 10.74 9.77 -20.54
CA ILE A 412 11.89 9.17 -21.22
C ILE A 412 13.05 9.05 -20.22
N GLY A 413 13.55 7.81 -20.01
CA GLY A 413 14.68 7.52 -19.15
C GLY A 413 15.88 6.97 -19.93
N TYR A 414 17.09 7.27 -19.48
CA TYR A 414 18.32 6.64 -19.97
C TYR A 414 19.21 6.28 -18.79
N PHE A 415 19.75 5.08 -18.82
CA PHE A 415 20.70 4.56 -17.85
C PHE A 415 21.93 4.02 -18.58
N ALA A 416 23.12 4.29 -18.02
CA ALA A 416 24.38 3.73 -18.46
C ALA A 416 25.25 3.35 -17.26
N LYS A 417 25.93 2.19 -17.37
CA LYS A 417 26.88 1.69 -16.38
C LYS A 417 28.10 1.14 -17.08
N ARG A 418 29.28 1.51 -16.58
CA ARG A 418 30.53 1.04 -17.11
C ARG A 418 31.53 0.73 -16.00
N ASP A 419 32.14 -0.45 -16.12
CA ASP A 419 33.22 -0.90 -15.27
C ASP A 419 34.57 -0.48 -15.88
N PHE A 420 35.40 0.12 -15.04
CA PHE A 420 36.80 0.42 -15.31
C PHE A 420 37.64 -0.42 -14.34
N ASP A 421 38.91 -0.65 -14.66
CA ASP A 421 39.80 -1.49 -13.82
C ASP A 421 39.84 -1.08 -12.34
N MET A 422 39.57 0.19 -12.01
CA MET A 422 39.71 0.74 -10.65
C MET A 422 38.40 1.27 -10.06
N PHE A 423 37.40 1.50 -10.84
CA PHE A 423 36.13 2.07 -10.41
C PHE A 423 35.01 1.74 -11.40
N GLU A 424 33.80 1.73 -10.90
CA GLU A 424 32.57 1.62 -11.65
C GLU A 424 31.88 2.97 -11.70
N VAL A 425 31.32 3.34 -12.82
CA VAL A 425 30.50 4.56 -12.98
C VAL A 425 29.14 4.16 -13.49
N SER A 426 28.11 4.58 -12.81
CA SER A 426 26.74 4.51 -13.31
C SER A 426 26.12 5.92 -13.39
N PHE A 427 25.32 6.13 -14.43
CA PHE A 427 24.67 7.40 -14.72
C PHE A 427 23.24 7.17 -15.17
N GLY A 428 22.33 7.97 -14.65
CA GLY A 428 20.93 7.99 -15.05
C GLY A 428 20.47 9.40 -15.37
N VAL A 429 19.61 9.52 -16.39
CA VAL A 429 18.89 10.74 -16.69
C VAL A 429 17.44 10.40 -17.05
N ARG A 430 16.50 11.22 -16.63
CA ARG A 430 15.08 11.07 -16.90
C ARG A 430 14.46 12.43 -17.19
N TYR A 431 13.62 12.48 -18.19
CA TYR A 431 12.76 13.62 -18.50
C TYR A 431 11.31 13.18 -18.36
N ASP A 432 10.54 13.96 -17.61
CA ASP A 432 9.12 13.74 -17.40
C ASP A 432 8.35 14.98 -17.86
N GLN A 433 7.24 14.75 -18.57
CA GLN A 433 6.20 15.74 -18.81
C GLN A 433 4.94 15.26 -18.10
N ILE A 434 4.35 16.12 -17.28
CA ILE A 434 3.20 15.81 -16.43
C ILE A 434 2.17 16.90 -16.61
N ASP A 435 0.98 16.50 -17.00
CA ASP A 435 -0.18 17.35 -17.14
C ASP A 435 -1.21 16.91 -16.09
N THR A 436 -1.64 17.83 -15.21
CA THR A 436 -2.64 17.57 -14.17
C THR A 436 -3.78 18.57 -14.28
N SER A 437 -5.02 18.09 -14.22
CA SER A 437 -6.22 18.93 -14.25
C SER A 437 -7.27 18.43 -13.28
N GLY A 438 -8.08 19.36 -12.76
CA GLY A 438 -9.14 19.06 -11.81
C GLY A 438 -9.91 20.32 -11.43
N SER A 439 -10.75 20.21 -10.41
CA SER A 439 -11.47 21.33 -9.84
C SER A 439 -11.58 21.22 -8.32
N LEU A 440 -11.83 22.34 -7.66
CA LEU A 440 -12.18 22.45 -6.26
C LEU A 440 -13.54 23.11 -6.14
N THR A 441 -14.41 22.60 -5.29
CA THR A 441 -15.68 23.24 -4.92
C THR A 441 -15.56 23.74 -3.50
N GLU A 442 -15.71 25.05 -3.30
CA GLU A 442 -15.69 25.64 -1.97
C GLU A 442 -17.14 25.77 -1.48
N HIS A 443 -17.41 25.19 -0.31
CA HIS A 443 -18.65 25.40 0.43
C HIS A 443 -18.41 26.57 1.39
N HIS A 444 -19.10 27.69 1.19
CA HIS A 444 -19.03 28.77 2.15
C HIS A 444 -19.99 28.49 3.31
N GLU A 445 -19.46 28.09 4.45
CA GLU A 445 -20.19 28.15 5.70
C GLU A 445 -20.28 29.63 6.09
N GLU A 446 -21.46 30.24 6.00
CA GLU A 446 -21.67 31.55 6.59
C GLU A 446 -21.63 31.42 8.13
N ASP A 447 -20.56 31.93 8.74
CA ASP A 447 -20.50 32.15 10.18
C ASP A 447 -21.74 32.94 10.60
N GLY A 448 -22.63 32.29 11.35
CA GLY A 448 -23.88 32.83 11.82
C GLY A 448 -23.65 34.12 12.63
N HIS A 449 -24.04 35.25 12.06
CA HIS A 449 -24.31 36.46 12.84
C HIS A 449 -25.81 36.54 13.07
N ASP A 450 -26.16 36.46 14.35
CA ASP A 450 -27.44 36.83 14.90
C ASP A 450 -27.93 38.16 14.32
N GLU A 451 -29.11 38.18 13.69
CA GLU A 451 -30.11 39.20 13.99
C GLU A 451 -31.44 38.79 13.36
N GLU A 452 -32.48 38.82 14.15
CA GLU A 452 -33.88 38.57 13.92
C GLU A 452 -34.39 39.31 12.68
N ASP A 453 -34.87 38.58 11.63
CA ASP A 453 -36.13 38.93 10.98
C ASP A 453 -36.48 37.82 9.94
N HIS A 454 -37.62 37.18 10.15
CA HIS A 454 -38.27 36.22 9.27
C HIS A 454 -38.69 36.90 7.94
N ASP A 455 -38.04 36.47 6.84
CA ASP A 455 -38.68 36.43 5.53
C ASP A 455 -38.13 35.22 4.77
N GLU A 456 -39.05 34.32 4.40
CA GLU A 456 -38.78 33.07 3.67
C GLU A 456 -38.32 33.39 2.23
N ASP A 457 -37.02 33.54 2.04
CA ASP A 457 -36.40 33.39 0.72
C ASP A 457 -35.25 32.38 0.90
N HIS A 458 -35.42 31.16 0.38
CA HIS A 458 -34.38 30.16 0.24
C HIS A 458 -33.31 30.75 -0.70
N GLU A 459 -32.27 31.35 -0.12
CA GLU A 459 -31.07 31.68 -0.87
C GLU A 459 -30.38 30.36 -1.27
N GLU A 460 -30.32 30.13 -2.58
CA GLU A 460 -29.56 29.05 -3.17
C GLU A 460 -28.09 29.29 -2.78
N HIS A 461 -27.50 28.39 -1.97
CA HIS A 461 -26.07 28.40 -1.67
C HIS A 461 -25.32 28.28 -3.01
N GLU A 462 -24.66 29.35 -3.43
CA GLU A 462 -23.84 29.34 -4.63
C GLU A 462 -22.52 28.60 -4.30
N GLU A 463 -22.43 27.34 -4.74
CA GLU A 463 -21.17 26.59 -4.74
C GLU A 463 -20.24 27.20 -5.81
N GLU A 464 -19.07 27.71 -5.40
CA GLU A 464 -18.08 28.23 -6.34
C GLU A 464 -17.10 27.09 -6.71
N THR A 465 -17.16 26.63 -7.96
CA THR A 465 -16.24 25.63 -8.49
C THR A 465 -15.11 26.29 -9.28
N THR A 466 -13.88 26.14 -8.79
CA THR A 466 -12.66 26.65 -9.43
C THR A 466 -11.91 25.52 -10.15
N ASN A 467 -11.72 25.66 -11.47
CA ASN A 467 -10.93 24.70 -12.25
C ASN A 467 -9.44 25.06 -12.20
N TYR A 468 -8.59 24.03 -12.13
CA TYR A 468 -7.14 24.18 -12.26
C TYR A 468 -6.56 23.26 -13.34
N SER A 469 -5.47 23.70 -13.94
CA SER A 469 -4.64 22.89 -14.84
C SER A 469 -3.19 23.26 -14.58
N PHE A 470 -2.35 22.26 -14.45
CA PHE A 470 -0.94 22.42 -14.14
C PHE A 470 -0.09 21.53 -15.04
N ASP A 471 0.75 22.18 -15.87
CA ASP A 471 1.70 21.51 -16.75
C ASP A 471 3.09 21.64 -16.13
N SER A 472 3.80 20.54 -15.99
CA SER A 472 5.17 20.52 -15.50
C SER A 472 6.08 19.66 -16.35
N SER A 473 7.34 20.07 -16.44
CA SER A 473 8.38 19.25 -17.02
C SER A 473 9.58 19.18 -16.08
N ASN A 474 10.07 17.98 -15.83
CA ASN A 474 11.14 17.73 -14.89
C ASN A 474 12.30 17.01 -15.56
N LEU A 475 13.52 17.40 -15.22
CA LEU A 475 14.75 16.71 -15.61
C LEU A 475 15.45 16.23 -14.35
N SER A 476 15.56 14.91 -14.23
CA SER A 476 16.26 14.25 -13.14
C SER A 476 17.55 13.62 -13.63
N PHE A 477 18.61 13.67 -12.82
CA PHE A 477 19.85 12.98 -13.11
C PHE A 477 20.43 12.38 -11.83
N ALA A 478 21.13 11.28 -11.96
CA ALA A 478 21.85 10.62 -10.89
C ALA A 478 23.21 10.13 -11.42
N LEU A 479 24.21 10.20 -10.58
CA LEU A 479 25.56 9.71 -10.86
C LEU A 479 26.02 8.92 -9.64
N ASP A 480 26.53 7.73 -9.85
CA ASP A 480 27.19 6.93 -8.85
C ASP A 480 28.60 6.56 -9.29
N LEU A 481 29.53 6.65 -8.37
CA LEU A 481 30.93 6.29 -8.54
C LEU A 481 31.31 5.29 -7.45
N SER A 482 31.51 4.05 -7.82
CA SER A 482 31.89 2.98 -6.91
C SER A 482 33.32 2.53 -7.13
N ARG A 483 34.06 2.27 -6.05
CA ARG A 483 35.43 1.75 -6.08
C ARG A 483 35.61 0.66 -5.04
N SER A 484 35.91 -0.55 -5.48
CA SER A 484 36.40 -1.61 -4.59
C SER A 484 37.83 -1.31 -4.13
N LEU A 485 38.02 -1.17 -2.82
CA LEU A 485 39.31 -1.00 -2.19
C LEU A 485 39.96 -2.34 -1.86
N ASN A 486 39.17 -3.34 -1.54
CA ASN A 486 39.53 -4.75 -1.38
C ASN A 486 38.27 -5.62 -1.44
N GLU A 487 38.39 -6.96 -1.28
CA GLU A 487 37.27 -7.92 -1.36
C GLU A 487 36.11 -7.64 -0.37
N ASN A 488 36.36 -6.87 0.71
CA ASN A 488 35.42 -6.60 1.78
C ASN A 488 35.11 -5.10 1.97
N LEU A 489 35.68 -4.21 1.16
CA LEU A 489 35.52 -2.77 1.34
C LEU A 489 35.35 -2.07 0.01
N SER A 490 34.26 -1.40 -0.19
CA SER A 490 33.98 -0.51 -1.32
C SER A 490 33.70 0.91 -0.84
N LEU A 491 34.00 1.89 -1.67
CA LEU A 491 33.65 3.30 -1.49
C LEU A 491 32.66 3.67 -2.59
N ASN A 492 31.52 4.21 -2.22
CA ASN A 492 30.47 4.71 -3.12
C ASN A 492 30.28 6.21 -2.88
N LEU A 493 30.17 6.98 -3.98
CA LEU A 493 29.99 8.44 -3.99
C LEU A 493 28.87 8.84 -4.93
#